data_9bac29c378edc0d1e5315b712df16722
#
_entry.id   9bac29c378edc0d1e5315b712df16722
#
_cell.length_a   1.000
_cell.length_b   1.000
_cell.length_c   1.000
_cell.angle_alpha   90.00
_cell.angle_beta   90.00
_cell.angle_gamma   90.00
#
_symmetry.space_group_name_H-M   'P 1'
#
loop_
_entity.id
_entity.type
_entity.pdbx_description
1 polymer ?
#
loop_
_entity_poly.entity_id
_entity_poly.type
_entity_poly.pdbx_seq_one_letter_code
_entity_poly.pdbx_strand_id
1 'polypeptide(L)'
;MPRRRRPEPRDILPDPVFNSTLAEKFINSMMWDGKKNTSQRIFYGAMDKIRERTADDPLKLFKKAVENAKPLLEVKTRRVGGANYQVPVEVPNNRRTSLAIRWILQNARSRPEKSMPEKLANELNDAANMRGGAIKKKDDVHRMAEANKAFAHYRW
;
A
#
# COMPACT_ATOMS: atom_id res chain seq x y z
N MET A 1 12.36 -2.60 22.40
CA MET A 1 11.41 -3.65 21.93
C MET A 1 10.93 -4.44 23.12
N PRO A 2 9.63 -4.69 23.26
CA PRO A 2 9.14 -5.50 24.38
C PRO A 2 9.68 -6.93 24.28
N ARG A 3 10.39 -7.37 25.30
CA ARG A 3 11.08 -8.67 25.31
C ARG A 3 10.14 -9.82 25.70
N ARG A 4 9.09 -9.56 26.48
CA ARG A 4 8.21 -10.59 27.06
C ARG A 4 6.84 -10.71 26.41
N ARG A 5 6.29 -9.63 25.83
CA ARG A 5 4.99 -9.65 25.16
C ARG A 5 4.96 -8.67 23.99
N ARG A 6 4.13 -8.97 23.00
CA ARG A 6 3.82 -8.06 21.93
C ARG A 6 2.83 -7.00 22.44
N PRO A 7 3.05 -5.69 22.23
CA PRO A 7 2.07 -4.67 22.58
C PRO A 7 0.77 -4.90 21.81
N GLU A 8 -0.35 -4.60 22.45
CA GLU A 8 -1.65 -4.66 21.79
C GLU A 8 -1.72 -3.64 20.62
N PRO A 9 -2.31 -4.03 19.48
CA PRO A 9 -2.54 -3.11 18.38
C PRO A 9 -3.44 -1.96 18.85
N ARG A 10 -3.11 -0.72 18.47
CA ARG A 10 -3.99 0.41 18.74
C ARG A 10 -5.17 0.40 17.78
N ASP A 11 -6.37 0.62 18.30
CA ASP A 11 -7.55 0.79 17.47
C ASP A 11 -7.47 2.11 16.69
N ILE A 12 -7.80 2.01 15.42
CA ILE A 12 -7.82 3.16 14.52
C ILE A 12 -9.27 3.56 14.29
N LEU A 13 -9.63 4.76 14.76
CA LEU A 13 -10.95 5.33 14.51
C LEU A 13 -11.13 5.55 13.00
N PRO A 14 -12.37 5.41 12.49
CA PRO A 14 -12.65 5.69 11.09
C PRO A 14 -12.50 7.18 10.77
N ASP A 15 -12.13 7.47 9.52
CA ASP A 15 -12.06 8.84 9.01
C ASP A 15 -13.42 9.53 9.10
N PRO A 16 -13.51 10.79 9.59
CA PRO A 16 -14.77 11.47 9.84
C PRO A 16 -15.57 11.79 8.57
N VAL A 17 -14.91 11.95 7.41
CA VAL A 17 -15.58 12.32 6.15
C VAL A 17 -16.14 11.08 5.44
N PHE A 18 -15.31 10.03 5.31
CA PHE A 18 -15.68 8.82 4.57
C PHE A 18 -16.10 7.65 5.47
N ASN A 19 -16.09 7.83 6.78
CA ASN A 19 -16.37 6.77 7.78
C ASN A 19 -15.64 5.45 7.46
N SER A 20 -14.35 5.54 7.09
CA SER A 20 -13.55 4.42 6.61
C SER A 20 -12.24 4.30 7.39
N THR A 21 -12.03 3.15 8.03
CA THR A 21 -10.76 2.84 8.72
C THR A 21 -9.59 2.68 7.74
N LEU A 22 -9.88 2.27 6.48
CA LEU A 22 -8.86 2.17 5.44
C LEU A 22 -8.35 3.56 5.01
N ALA A 23 -9.26 4.55 4.90
CA ALA A 23 -8.90 5.93 4.59
C ALA A 23 -8.01 6.51 5.71
N GLU A 24 -8.39 6.29 6.96
CA GLU A 24 -7.60 6.76 8.11
C GLU A 24 -6.20 6.10 8.16
N LYS A 25 -6.11 4.78 7.90
CA LYS A 25 -4.81 4.09 7.77
C LYS A 25 -3.95 4.68 6.65
N PHE A 26 -4.57 5.05 5.54
CA PHE A 26 -3.88 5.66 4.42
C PHE A 26 -3.35 7.05 4.76
N ILE A 27 -4.17 7.92 5.37
CA ILE A 27 -3.82 9.26 5.84
C ILE A 27 -2.65 9.19 6.83
N ASN A 28 -2.74 8.29 7.82
CA ASN A 28 -1.68 8.09 8.81
C ASN A 28 -0.36 7.59 8.20
N SER A 29 -0.44 6.75 7.15
CA SER A 29 0.75 6.26 6.43
C SER A 29 1.38 7.32 5.51
N MET A 30 0.58 8.28 5.04
CA MET A 30 1.05 9.38 4.20
C MET A 30 1.70 10.49 5.03
N MET A 31 1.30 10.63 6.28
CA MET A 31 1.75 11.68 7.20
C MET A 31 3.27 11.68 7.41
N TRP A 32 3.86 12.88 7.42
CA TRP A 32 5.25 13.16 7.79
C TRP A 32 5.30 14.13 8.98
N ASP A 33 6.27 13.96 9.84
CA ASP A 33 6.54 14.85 10.99
C ASP A 33 5.32 15.11 11.89
N GLY A 34 4.38 14.16 11.95
CA GLY A 34 3.14 14.34 12.72
C GLY A 34 2.13 15.32 12.13
N LYS A 35 2.35 15.82 10.91
CA LYS A 35 1.48 16.82 10.25
C LYS A 35 0.21 16.18 9.69
N LYS A 36 -0.69 15.72 10.56
CA LYS A 36 -1.91 15.01 10.18
C LYS A 36 -2.85 15.86 9.33
N ASN A 37 -3.07 17.12 9.69
CA ASN A 37 -3.97 18.02 8.94
C ASN A 37 -3.53 18.20 7.48
N THR A 38 -2.21 18.27 7.24
CA THR A 38 -1.66 18.35 5.88
C THR A 38 -1.94 17.07 5.10
N SER A 39 -1.76 15.91 5.73
CA SER A 39 -2.06 14.61 5.13
C SER A 39 -3.55 14.46 4.79
N GLN A 40 -4.44 14.85 5.70
CA GLN A 40 -5.89 14.86 5.45
C GLN A 40 -6.25 15.77 4.26
N ARG A 41 -5.72 16.99 4.23
CA ARG A 41 -5.97 17.94 3.14
C ARG A 41 -5.51 17.40 1.78
N ILE A 42 -4.37 16.72 1.73
CA ILE A 42 -3.87 16.06 0.51
C ILE A 42 -4.80 14.93 0.09
N PHE A 43 -5.22 14.09 1.02
CA PHE A 43 -6.10 12.95 0.74
C PHE A 43 -7.46 13.43 0.23
N TYR A 44 -8.12 14.37 0.92
CA TYR A 44 -9.42 14.89 0.48
C TYR A 44 -9.32 15.61 -0.86
N GLY A 45 -8.30 16.44 -1.06
CA GLY A 45 -8.06 17.07 -2.35
C GLY A 45 -7.79 16.08 -3.50
N ALA A 46 -7.22 14.91 -3.22
CA ALA A 46 -7.11 13.84 -4.21
C ALA A 46 -8.47 13.19 -4.49
N MET A 47 -9.30 12.97 -3.47
CA MET A 47 -10.67 12.44 -3.64
C MET A 47 -11.56 13.39 -4.46
N ASP A 48 -11.46 14.70 -4.21
CA ASP A 48 -12.19 15.71 -4.98
C ASP A 48 -11.77 15.71 -6.46
N LYS A 49 -10.47 15.63 -6.74
CA LYS A 49 -9.95 15.50 -8.12
C LYS A 49 -10.41 14.22 -8.82
N ILE A 50 -10.53 13.11 -8.08
CA ILE A 50 -11.09 11.88 -8.62
C ILE A 50 -12.57 12.08 -8.95
N ARG A 51 -13.35 12.72 -8.06
CA ARG A 51 -14.76 13.01 -8.27
C ARG A 51 -14.99 13.88 -9.50
N GLU A 52 -14.14 14.87 -9.74
CA GLU A 52 -14.23 15.76 -10.92
C GLU A 52 -13.96 15.02 -12.24
N ARG A 53 -13.11 13.98 -12.21
CA ARG A 53 -12.68 13.26 -13.42
C ARG A 53 -13.50 12.01 -13.73
N THR A 54 -14.04 11.39 -12.71
CA THR A 54 -14.80 10.14 -12.82
C THR A 54 -16.22 10.34 -12.26
N ALA A 55 -17.20 9.82 -12.94
CA ALA A 55 -18.58 9.81 -12.46
C ALA A 55 -18.81 8.85 -11.28
N ASP A 56 -17.81 8.05 -10.95
CA ASP A 56 -17.85 7.04 -9.89
C ASP A 56 -17.58 7.63 -8.49
N ASP A 57 -18.05 6.94 -7.47
CA ASP A 57 -17.75 7.25 -6.07
C ASP A 57 -16.23 7.14 -5.80
N PRO A 58 -15.58 8.26 -5.39
CA PRO A 58 -14.13 8.28 -5.13
C PRO A 58 -13.68 7.22 -4.11
N LEU A 59 -14.54 6.93 -3.10
CA LEU A 59 -14.22 5.94 -2.09
C LEU A 59 -14.20 4.52 -2.66
N LYS A 60 -15.10 4.20 -3.59
CA LYS A 60 -15.10 2.90 -4.29
C LYS A 60 -13.85 2.73 -5.13
N LEU A 61 -13.48 3.77 -5.89
CA LEU A 61 -12.24 3.78 -6.68
C LEU A 61 -11.01 3.61 -5.80
N PHE A 62 -10.92 4.33 -4.68
CA PHE A 62 -9.85 4.20 -3.70
C PHE A 62 -9.74 2.77 -3.15
N LYS A 63 -10.85 2.18 -2.70
CA LYS A 63 -10.88 0.79 -2.20
C LYS A 63 -10.41 -0.19 -3.26
N LYS A 64 -10.89 -0.04 -4.50
CA LYS A 64 -10.49 -0.86 -5.66
C LYS A 64 -8.99 -0.73 -5.94
N ALA A 65 -8.44 0.49 -5.93
CA ALA A 65 -7.02 0.75 -6.14
C ALA A 65 -6.15 0.04 -5.10
N VAL A 66 -6.52 0.17 -3.81
CA VAL A 66 -5.79 -0.51 -2.73
C VAL A 66 -5.89 -2.03 -2.87
N GLU A 67 -7.07 -2.58 -3.20
CA GLU A 67 -7.27 -4.02 -3.38
C GLU A 67 -6.40 -4.56 -4.51
N ASN A 68 -6.38 -3.88 -5.65
CA ASN A 68 -5.57 -4.25 -6.80
C ASN A 68 -4.06 -4.24 -6.51
N ALA A 69 -3.60 -3.34 -5.63
CA ALA A 69 -2.20 -3.22 -5.25
C ALA A 69 -1.75 -4.21 -4.16
N LYS A 70 -2.66 -4.95 -3.51
CA LYS A 70 -2.31 -5.94 -2.48
C LYS A 70 -1.52 -7.11 -3.06
N PRO A 71 -0.31 -7.41 -2.54
CA PRO A 71 0.43 -8.61 -2.95
C PRO A 71 -0.07 -9.86 -2.21
N LEU A 72 -0.06 -10.99 -2.90
CA LEU A 72 -0.31 -12.31 -2.30
C LEU A 72 0.96 -12.92 -1.71
N LEU A 73 2.10 -12.71 -2.38
CA LEU A 73 3.41 -13.25 -2.03
C LEU A 73 4.42 -12.13 -1.81
N GLU A 74 5.37 -12.36 -0.93
CA GLU A 74 6.60 -11.56 -0.79
C GLU A 74 7.81 -12.48 -0.75
N VAL A 75 8.99 -11.96 -1.06
CA VAL A 75 10.25 -12.70 -0.97
C VAL A 75 10.97 -12.28 0.30
N LYS A 76 11.33 -13.26 1.13
CA LYS A 76 12.15 -13.05 2.34
C LYS A 76 13.49 -13.73 2.21
N THR A 77 14.55 -13.02 2.55
CA THR A 77 15.88 -13.62 2.61
C THR A 77 16.01 -14.51 3.84
N ARG A 78 16.40 -15.77 3.64
CA ARG A 78 16.72 -16.72 4.68
C ARG A 78 18.15 -17.20 4.51
N ARG A 79 18.88 -17.31 5.62
CA ARG A 79 20.24 -17.84 5.63
C ARG A 79 20.22 -19.32 6.03
N VAL A 80 20.67 -20.16 5.11
CA VAL A 80 20.73 -21.62 5.32
C VAL A 80 22.13 -22.08 4.94
N GLY A 81 22.85 -22.75 5.86
CA GLY A 81 24.20 -23.27 5.59
C GLY A 81 25.22 -22.23 5.14
N GLY A 82 25.07 -20.95 5.58
CA GLY A 82 25.97 -19.86 5.19
C GLY A 82 25.57 -19.12 3.91
N ALA A 83 24.69 -19.64 3.08
CA ALA A 83 24.17 -18.99 1.87
C ALA A 83 22.83 -18.27 2.15
N ASN A 84 22.59 -17.16 1.44
CA ASN A 84 21.35 -16.41 1.52
C ASN A 84 20.40 -16.84 0.39
N TYR A 85 19.23 -17.36 0.76
CA TYR A 85 18.19 -17.75 -0.18
C TYR A 85 17.01 -16.79 -0.12
N GLN A 86 16.46 -16.46 -1.27
CA GLN A 86 15.24 -15.67 -1.37
C GLN A 86 14.03 -16.63 -1.38
N VAL A 87 13.32 -16.68 -0.26
CA VAL A 87 12.21 -17.63 -0.06
C VAL A 87 10.89 -16.92 -0.26
N PRO A 88 10.01 -17.40 -1.16
CA PRO A 88 8.67 -16.86 -1.33
C PRO A 88 7.79 -17.25 -0.13
N VAL A 89 7.10 -16.25 0.44
CA VAL A 89 6.23 -16.42 1.61
C VAL A 89 4.90 -15.71 1.36
N GLU A 90 3.80 -16.34 1.78
CA GLU A 90 2.49 -15.68 1.75
C GLU A 90 2.44 -14.49 2.70
N VAL A 91 1.79 -13.42 2.24
CA VAL A 91 1.66 -12.19 3.02
C VAL A 91 0.36 -12.22 3.84
N PRO A 92 0.40 -12.04 5.18
CA PRO A 92 -0.80 -11.92 6.01
C PRO A 92 -1.64 -10.69 5.61
N ASN A 93 -2.98 -10.77 5.74
CA ASN A 93 -3.91 -9.74 5.29
C ASN A 93 -3.59 -8.32 5.78
N ASN A 94 -3.24 -8.17 7.06
CA ASN A 94 -2.87 -6.87 7.62
C ASN A 94 -1.62 -6.28 6.93
N ARG A 95 -0.65 -7.14 6.60
CA ARG A 95 0.57 -6.74 5.91
C ARG A 95 0.32 -6.44 4.43
N ARG A 96 -0.57 -7.20 3.76
CA ARG A 96 -0.98 -6.91 2.35
C ARG A 96 -1.46 -5.48 2.21
N THR A 97 -2.37 -5.07 3.09
CA THR A 97 -2.90 -3.70 3.10
C THR A 97 -1.81 -2.65 3.34
N SER A 98 -0.90 -2.90 4.30
CA SER A 98 0.19 -1.98 4.60
C SER A 98 1.20 -1.85 3.44
N LEU A 99 1.48 -2.95 2.75
CA LEU A 99 2.34 -2.95 1.56
C LEU A 99 1.70 -2.19 0.40
N ALA A 100 0.41 -2.45 0.12
CA ALA A 100 -0.34 -1.75 -0.92
C ALA A 100 -0.32 -0.23 -0.70
N ILE A 101 -0.65 0.23 0.50
CA ILE A 101 -0.62 1.65 0.87
C ILE A 101 0.79 2.23 0.65
N ARG A 102 1.82 1.55 1.12
CA ARG A 102 3.22 2.00 0.98
C ARG A 102 3.61 2.13 -0.49
N TRP A 103 3.28 1.16 -1.33
CA TRP A 103 3.64 1.18 -2.75
C TRP A 103 2.89 2.27 -3.52
N ILE A 104 1.60 2.46 -3.24
CA ILE A 104 0.83 3.58 -3.82
C ILE A 104 1.46 4.91 -3.44
N LEU A 105 1.78 5.13 -2.16
CA LEU A 105 2.38 6.37 -1.69
C LEU A 105 3.78 6.62 -2.27
N GLN A 106 4.63 5.59 -2.35
CA GLN A 106 5.97 5.71 -2.94
C GLN A 106 5.89 6.10 -4.42
N ASN A 107 5.05 5.42 -5.18
CA ASN A 107 4.90 5.70 -6.61
C ASN A 107 4.18 7.04 -6.86
N ALA A 108 3.18 7.40 -6.06
CA ALA A 108 2.58 8.72 -6.14
C ALA A 108 3.61 9.84 -5.94
N ARG A 109 4.50 9.72 -4.93
CA ARG A 109 5.54 10.73 -4.66
C ARG A 109 6.53 10.89 -5.82
N SER A 110 6.84 9.83 -6.56
CA SER A 110 7.78 9.85 -7.69
C SER A 110 7.19 10.39 -9.01
N ARG A 111 5.87 10.64 -9.05
CA ARG A 111 5.21 11.15 -10.25
C ARG A 111 5.62 12.60 -10.59
N PRO A 112 5.58 13.00 -11.87
CA PRO A 112 6.05 14.30 -12.32
C PRO A 112 5.09 15.46 -12.07
N GLU A 113 3.82 15.20 -11.68
CA GLU A 113 2.82 16.25 -11.46
C GLU A 113 3.26 17.26 -10.39
N LYS A 114 2.72 18.47 -10.43
CA LYS A 114 3.16 19.57 -9.55
C LYS A 114 2.72 19.38 -8.09
N SER A 115 1.48 18.94 -7.88
CA SER A 115 0.91 18.87 -6.53
C SER A 115 0.70 17.43 -6.05
N MET A 116 0.89 17.18 -4.74
CA MET A 116 0.70 15.85 -4.16
C MET A 116 -0.75 15.32 -4.30
N PRO A 117 -1.81 16.14 -4.18
CA PRO A 117 -3.17 15.69 -4.47
C PRO A 117 -3.35 15.17 -5.90
N GLU A 118 -2.73 15.83 -6.89
CA GLU A 118 -2.77 15.36 -8.28
C GLU A 118 -2.01 14.04 -8.49
N LYS A 119 -0.78 13.97 -7.96
CA LYS A 119 0.03 12.76 -7.98
C LYS A 119 -0.74 11.57 -7.43
N LEU A 120 -1.38 11.78 -6.27
CA LEU A 120 -2.14 10.74 -5.59
C LEU A 120 -3.41 10.35 -6.37
N ALA A 121 -4.17 11.32 -6.88
CA ALA A 121 -5.37 11.06 -7.66
C ALA A 121 -5.06 10.24 -8.92
N ASN A 122 -3.98 10.60 -9.64
CA ASN A 122 -3.55 9.88 -10.82
C ASN A 122 -3.07 8.47 -10.52
N GLU A 123 -2.26 8.27 -9.46
CA GLU A 123 -1.81 6.93 -9.07
C GLU A 123 -2.96 6.03 -8.63
N LEU A 124 -3.93 6.57 -7.88
CA LEU A 124 -5.12 5.82 -7.48
C LEU A 124 -5.99 5.43 -8.68
N ASN A 125 -6.17 6.32 -9.63
CA ASN A 125 -6.92 6.03 -10.85
C ASN A 125 -6.22 4.95 -11.70
N ASP A 126 -4.90 5.07 -11.88
CA ASP A 126 -4.12 4.07 -12.60
C ASP A 126 -4.17 2.71 -11.90
N ALA A 127 -3.99 2.67 -10.56
CA ALA A 127 -4.06 1.44 -9.78
C ALA A 127 -5.46 0.79 -9.82
N ALA A 128 -6.54 1.57 -9.82
CA ALA A 128 -7.90 1.06 -9.97
C ALA A 128 -8.12 0.40 -11.34
N ASN A 129 -7.40 0.84 -12.37
CA ASN A 129 -7.41 0.30 -13.72
C ASN A 129 -6.29 -0.71 -14.00
N MET A 130 -5.69 -1.29 -12.95
CA MET A 130 -4.58 -2.26 -13.03
C MET A 130 -3.35 -1.72 -13.78
N ARG A 131 -3.06 -0.43 -13.62
CA ARG A 131 -1.92 0.28 -14.23
C ARG A 131 -1.13 1.01 -13.14
N GLY A 132 -0.07 1.69 -13.55
CA GLY A 132 0.72 2.54 -12.64
C GLY A 132 1.86 1.80 -11.94
N GLY A 133 2.66 2.59 -11.22
CA GLY A 133 3.88 2.11 -10.57
C GLY A 133 3.63 1.14 -9.42
N ALA A 134 2.54 1.34 -8.68
CA ALA A 134 2.18 0.46 -7.57
C ALA A 134 1.83 -0.96 -8.05
N ILE A 135 1.09 -1.08 -9.15
CA ILE A 135 0.75 -2.37 -9.76
C ILE A 135 2.00 -3.03 -10.33
N LYS A 136 2.83 -2.27 -11.06
CA LYS A 136 4.11 -2.78 -11.56
C LYS A 136 4.98 -3.33 -10.42
N LYS A 137 5.06 -2.63 -9.29
CA LYS A 137 5.80 -3.10 -8.12
C LYS A 137 5.25 -4.40 -7.56
N LYS A 138 3.92 -4.56 -7.51
CA LYS A 138 3.27 -5.83 -7.12
C LYS A 138 3.67 -6.95 -8.06
N ASP A 139 3.58 -6.73 -9.37
CA ASP A 139 3.87 -7.73 -10.39
C ASP A 139 5.35 -8.13 -10.38
N ASP A 140 6.27 -7.17 -10.17
CA ASP A 140 7.70 -7.45 -10.02
C ASP A 140 7.98 -8.33 -8.79
N VAL A 141 7.32 -8.05 -7.66
CA VAL A 141 7.46 -8.89 -6.44
C VAL A 141 6.89 -10.29 -6.66
N HIS A 142 5.75 -10.43 -7.33
CA HIS A 142 5.18 -11.73 -7.68
C HIS A 142 6.08 -12.51 -8.65
N ARG A 143 6.65 -11.84 -9.65
CA ARG A 143 7.61 -12.45 -10.60
C ARG A 143 8.86 -12.94 -9.88
N MET A 144 9.40 -12.14 -8.94
CA MET A 144 10.51 -12.57 -8.10
C MET A 144 10.16 -13.77 -7.23
N ALA A 145 8.95 -13.80 -6.66
CA ALA A 145 8.49 -14.92 -5.86
C ALA A 145 8.32 -16.20 -6.70
N GLU A 146 7.85 -16.08 -7.93
CA GLU A 146 7.71 -17.20 -8.85
C GLU A 146 9.07 -17.74 -9.31
N ALA A 147 10.01 -16.86 -9.67
CA ALA A 147 11.38 -17.23 -10.02
C ALA A 147 12.10 -17.99 -8.89
N ASN A 148 11.79 -17.68 -7.64
CA ASN A 148 12.36 -18.32 -6.46
C ASN A 148 11.48 -19.47 -5.89
N LYS A 149 10.48 -19.94 -6.62
CA LYS A 149 9.56 -20.99 -6.19
C LYS A 149 10.26 -22.28 -5.75
N ALA A 150 11.38 -22.61 -6.37
CA ALA A 150 12.20 -23.77 -6.01
C ALA A 150 12.67 -23.76 -4.54
N PHE A 151 12.82 -22.58 -3.93
CA PHE A 151 13.25 -22.41 -2.54
C PHE A 151 12.08 -22.33 -1.53
N ALA A 152 10.84 -22.57 -1.96
CA ALA A 152 9.67 -22.52 -1.10
C ALA A 152 9.71 -23.53 0.07
N HIS A 153 10.44 -24.64 -0.09
CA HIS A 153 10.64 -25.65 0.96
C HIS A 153 11.47 -25.14 2.16
N TYR A 154 12.22 -24.05 2.03
CA TYR A 154 12.91 -23.38 3.14
C TYR A 154 11.99 -22.42 3.94
N ARG A 155 10.67 -22.53 3.77
CA ARG A 155 9.68 -21.76 4.51
C ARG A 155 9.40 -22.45 5.85
N TRP A 156 9.85 -21.85 6.95
CA TRP A 156 9.50 -22.17 8.33
C TRP A 156 9.20 -20.89 9.13
#